data_d7f2f1c7f4634a62e124c231b9424e46
#
_entry.id   d7f2f1c7f4634a62e124c231b9424e46
#
_cell.length_a   1.000
_cell.length_b   1.000
_cell.length_c   1.000
_cell.angle_alpha   90.00
_cell.angle_beta   90.00
_cell.angle_gamma   90.00
#
_symmetry.space_group_name_H-M   'P 1'
#
loop_
_entity.id
_entity.type
_entity.pdbx_description
1 polymer ?
#
loop_
_entity_poly.entity_id
_entity_poly.type
_entity_poly.pdbx_seq_one_letter_code
_entity_poly.pdbx_strand_id
1 'polypeptide(L)'
;MKHGKKYLEAAKAVDRSIQYDPADAISTVKKLATAKFDETIEVHIKTGCDGRHADQQIRGAVVLPHGTGKQVRVLVFAKGAKADEAVAAGAEFVGAEELIPRIQNDGWFDYDVVVATPDMMGVVGRLGRVLGPKGLMPNPKAGTVTMDVTKAVKEIKAGKIEYRLDKTNIIHVQIGKASFTEEQLSDNFQTLIGAINKAKPATLKGQYLKSVTLAPTMGPGVKVNTLKLA
;
A
#
# COMPACT_ATOMS: atom_id res chain seq x y z
N MET A 1 -18.13 -20.91 3.20
CA MET A 1 -17.31 -21.48 2.11
C MET A 1 -16.41 -22.59 2.68
N LYS A 2 -16.22 -23.69 1.96
CA LYS A 2 -15.24 -24.71 2.35
C LYS A 2 -13.85 -24.27 1.82
N HIS A 3 -12.87 -24.17 2.71
CA HIS A 3 -11.48 -23.89 2.33
C HIS A 3 -10.83 -25.07 1.63
N GLY A 4 -9.86 -24.81 0.74
CA GLY A 4 -9.08 -25.85 0.08
C GLY A 4 -8.15 -26.61 1.04
N LYS A 5 -7.71 -27.81 0.65
CA LYS A 5 -6.86 -28.68 1.50
C LYS A 5 -5.60 -27.98 2.00
N LYS A 6 -4.85 -27.29 1.12
CA LYS A 6 -3.63 -26.57 1.50
C LYS A 6 -3.87 -25.48 2.54
N TYR A 7 -4.97 -24.72 2.42
CA TYR A 7 -5.34 -23.72 3.42
C TYR A 7 -5.64 -24.36 4.77
N LEU A 8 -6.36 -25.48 4.78
CA LEU A 8 -6.68 -26.20 6.01
C LEU A 8 -5.43 -26.76 6.70
N GLU A 9 -4.45 -27.24 5.94
CA GLU A 9 -3.15 -27.67 6.45
C GLU A 9 -2.37 -26.48 7.04
N ALA A 10 -2.27 -25.38 6.31
CA ALA A 10 -1.64 -24.16 6.80
C ALA A 10 -2.32 -23.59 8.05
N ALA A 11 -3.67 -23.65 8.09
CA ALA A 11 -4.44 -23.16 9.24
C ALA A 11 -4.25 -23.99 10.53
N LYS A 12 -3.86 -25.26 10.42
CA LYS A 12 -3.51 -26.11 11.58
C LYS A 12 -2.17 -25.72 12.21
N ALA A 13 -1.27 -25.12 11.42
CA ALA A 13 0.03 -24.68 11.89
C ALA A 13 -0.02 -23.33 12.65
N VAL A 14 -1.18 -22.66 12.67
CA VAL A 14 -1.36 -21.36 13.32
C VAL A 14 -2.30 -21.51 14.51
N ASP A 15 -1.82 -21.24 15.70
CA ASP A 15 -2.68 -21.11 16.87
C ASP A 15 -3.32 -19.71 16.87
N ARG A 16 -4.63 -19.65 16.71
CA ARG A 16 -5.42 -18.41 16.66
C ARG A 16 -5.67 -17.78 18.04
N SER A 17 -5.42 -18.51 19.12
CA SER A 17 -5.62 -18.05 20.49
C SER A 17 -4.48 -17.16 20.98
N ILE A 18 -3.28 -17.34 20.45
CA ILE A 18 -2.08 -16.61 20.83
C ILE A 18 -1.80 -15.41 19.89
N GLN A 19 -1.07 -14.44 20.44
CA GLN A 19 -0.49 -13.34 19.68
C GLN A 19 1.00 -13.59 19.58
N TYR A 20 1.50 -13.69 18.36
CA TYR A 20 2.91 -13.97 18.07
C TYR A 20 3.75 -12.71 18.22
N ASP A 21 5.00 -12.88 18.59
CA ASP A 21 5.97 -11.80 18.50
C ASP A 21 6.20 -11.40 17.02
N PRO A 22 6.53 -10.13 16.72
CA PRO A 22 6.67 -9.69 15.33
C PRO A 22 7.61 -10.56 14.48
N ALA A 23 8.77 -10.95 15.02
CA ALA A 23 9.73 -11.80 14.33
C ALA A 23 9.16 -13.21 14.06
N ASP A 24 8.55 -13.83 15.07
CA ASP A 24 7.94 -15.16 14.94
C ASP A 24 6.74 -15.15 13.99
N ALA A 25 5.97 -14.06 14.01
CA ALA A 25 4.85 -13.89 13.09
C ALA A 25 5.32 -13.83 11.64
N ILE A 26 6.40 -13.08 11.34
CA ILE A 26 6.99 -12.97 10.00
C ILE A 26 7.53 -14.34 9.56
N SER A 27 8.29 -15.02 10.39
CA SER A 27 8.81 -16.38 10.11
C SER A 27 7.68 -17.37 9.83
N THR A 28 6.63 -17.32 10.65
CA THR A 28 5.45 -18.18 10.49
C THR A 28 4.72 -17.90 9.19
N VAL A 29 4.41 -16.62 8.89
CA VAL A 29 3.70 -16.23 7.66
C VAL A 29 4.50 -16.65 6.41
N LYS A 30 5.81 -16.51 6.43
CA LYS A 30 6.67 -16.94 5.35
C LYS A 30 6.60 -18.45 5.09
N LYS A 31 6.55 -19.26 6.15
CA LYS A 31 6.37 -20.73 6.06
C LYS A 31 4.98 -21.12 5.54
N LEU A 32 3.97 -20.28 5.77
CA LEU A 32 2.59 -20.51 5.32
C LEU A 32 2.34 -20.14 3.86
N ALA A 33 3.27 -19.45 3.22
CA ALA A 33 3.21 -19.10 1.80
C ALA A 33 3.53 -20.35 0.95
N THR A 34 2.49 -21.11 0.58
CA THR A 34 2.61 -22.42 -0.10
C THR A 34 2.15 -22.40 -1.55
N ALA A 35 1.83 -21.25 -2.12
CA ALA A 35 1.43 -21.14 -3.52
C ALA A 35 2.60 -21.37 -4.47
N LYS A 36 2.29 -21.65 -5.74
CA LYS A 36 3.31 -21.84 -6.78
C LYS A 36 3.90 -20.52 -7.34
N PHE A 37 3.40 -19.38 -6.90
CA PHE A 37 3.87 -18.05 -7.26
C PHE A 37 4.44 -17.37 -6.01
N ASP A 38 5.21 -16.31 -6.22
CA ASP A 38 5.77 -15.50 -5.13
C ASP A 38 4.65 -14.69 -4.46
N GLU A 39 4.15 -15.22 -3.33
CA GLU A 39 3.05 -14.63 -2.60
C GLU A 39 3.43 -13.26 -2.01
N THR A 40 2.47 -12.36 -1.96
CA THR A 40 2.62 -11.08 -1.26
C THR A 40 2.33 -11.29 0.22
N ILE A 41 3.17 -10.71 1.08
CA ILE A 41 2.92 -10.64 2.52
C ILE A 41 2.25 -9.30 2.82
N GLU A 42 1.07 -9.38 3.42
CA GLU A 42 0.21 -8.25 3.73
C GLU A 42 0.06 -8.06 5.23
N VAL A 43 -0.12 -6.81 5.63
CA VAL A 43 -0.44 -6.41 7.00
C VAL A 43 -1.83 -5.81 7.04
N HIS A 44 -2.63 -6.28 7.99
CA HIS A 44 -3.96 -5.78 8.25
C HIS A 44 -4.00 -5.22 9.67
N ILE A 45 -4.17 -3.91 9.78
CA ILE A 45 -4.10 -3.18 11.05
C ILE A 45 -5.47 -2.62 11.38
N LYS A 46 -6.14 -3.20 12.38
CA LYS A 46 -7.38 -2.66 12.90
C LYS A 46 -7.06 -1.56 13.90
N THR A 47 -7.53 -0.36 13.59
CA THR A 47 -7.35 0.81 14.46
C THR A 47 -8.55 1.07 15.36
N GLY A 48 -8.35 1.88 16.40
CA GLY A 48 -9.43 2.40 17.23
C GLY A 48 -10.12 3.65 16.67
N CYS A 49 -9.64 4.16 15.51
CA CYS A 49 -10.22 5.34 14.86
C CYS A 49 -11.61 5.03 14.30
N ASP A 50 -12.43 6.05 14.21
CA ASP A 50 -13.70 5.99 13.48
C ASP A 50 -13.55 6.74 12.15
N GLY A 51 -13.50 5.98 11.05
CA GLY A 51 -13.35 6.51 9.68
C GLY A 51 -14.53 7.35 9.18
N ARG A 52 -15.62 7.46 9.96
CA ARG A 52 -16.77 8.35 9.67
C ARG A 52 -16.43 9.80 9.96
N HIS A 53 -15.52 10.05 10.92
CA HIS A 53 -15.08 11.38 11.29
C HIS A 53 -13.86 11.77 10.43
N ALA A 54 -13.93 12.92 9.80
CA ALA A 54 -12.89 13.41 8.88
C ALA A 54 -11.54 13.63 9.58
N ASP A 55 -11.54 13.99 10.87
CA ASP A 55 -10.38 14.19 11.73
C ASP A 55 -9.71 12.88 12.18
N GLN A 56 -10.43 11.76 12.08
CA GLN A 56 -9.91 10.41 12.39
C GLN A 56 -9.59 9.57 11.16
N GLN A 57 -9.75 10.14 9.97
CA GLN A 57 -9.35 9.48 8.74
C GLN A 57 -7.82 9.46 8.59
N ILE A 58 -7.25 8.26 8.62
CA ILE A 58 -5.82 8.03 8.39
C ILE A 58 -5.59 7.78 6.92
N ARG A 59 -4.75 8.59 6.30
CA ARG A 59 -4.25 8.39 4.94
C ARG A 59 -2.86 8.99 4.83
N GLY A 60 -1.94 8.23 4.28
CA GLY A 60 -0.56 8.68 4.08
C GLY A 60 0.20 7.77 3.13
N ALA A 61 1.48 8.04 3.00
CA ALA A 61 2.39 7.21 2.24
C ALA A 61 3.69 7.00 3.02
N VAL A 62 4.34 5.88 2.78
CA VAL A 62 5.63 5.54 3.36
C VAL A 62 6.49 4.87 2.29
N VAL A 63 7.79 5.17 2.30
CA VAL A 63 8.77 4.48 1.46
C VAL A 63 9.33 3.32 2.25
N LEU A 64 9.19 2.11 1.74
CA LEU A 64 9.73 0.92 2.38
C LEU A 64 11.23 0.78 2.06
N PRO A 65 12.09 0.49 3.04
CA PRO A 65 13.54 0.38 2.82
C PRO A 65 13.93 -0.64 1.75
N HIS A 66 13.23 -1.77 1.71
CA HIS A 66 13.49 -2.86 0.76
C HIS A 66 12.46 -2.92 -0.38
N GLY A 67 11.61 -1.88 -0.51
CA GLY A 67 10.55 -1.86 -1.50
C GLY A 67 9.47 -2.92 -1.26
N THR A 68 8.64 -3.15 -2.28
CA THR A 68 7.53 -4.11 -2.24
C THR A 68 7.80 -5.39 -3.03
N GLY A 69 8.92 -5.46 -3.77
CA GLY A 69 9.21 -6.55 -4.70
C GLY A 69 8.36 -6.55 -5.98
N LYS A 70 7.57 -5.50 -6.21
CA LYS A 70 6.79 -5.29 -7.44
C LYS A 70 7.44 -4.21 -8.29
N GLN A 71 7.61 -4.46 -9.58
CA GLN A 71 7.96 -3.41 -10.55
C GLN A 71 6.70 -2.59 -10.84
N VAL A 72 6.73 -1.32 -10.44
CA VAL A 72 5.58 -0.41 -10.55
C VAL A 72 5.72 0.41 -11.83
N ARG A 73 4.70 0.36 -12.69
CA ARG A 73 4.61 1.18 -13.90
C ARG A 73 3.95 2.51 -13.54
N VAL A 74 4.65 3.60 -13.80
CA VAL A 74 4.21 4.94 -13.40
C VAL A 74 3.73 5.72 -14.61
N LEU A 75 2.49 6.24 -14.52
CA LEU A 75 1.93 7.21 -15.45
C LEU A 75 2.04 8.60 -14.85
N VAL A 76 2.59 9.55 -15.60
CA VAL A 76 2.74 10.95 -15.16
C VAL A 76 1.94 11.88 -16.05
N PHE A 77 1.07 12.68 -15.43
CA PHE A 77 0.41 13.81 -16.08
C PHE A 77 1.21 15.08 -15.82
N ALA A 78 1.95 15.54 -16.83
CA ALA A 78 2.75 16.77 -16.77
C ALA A 78 2.86 17.41 -18.14
N LYS A 79 3.16 18.73 -18.17
CA LYS A 79 3.39 19.50 -19.40
C LYS A 79 4.79 20.10 -19.42
N GLY A 80 5.33 20.31 -20.64
CA GLY A 80 6.61 21.00 -20.87
C GLY A 80 7.78 20.34 -20.14
N ALA A 81 8.66 21.14 -19.55
CA ALA A 81 9.87 20.67 -18.88
C ALA A 81 9.60 19.60 -17.79
N LYS A 82 8.43 19.63 -17.14
CA LYS A 82 8.07 18.59 -16.13
C LYS A 82 7.78 17.24 -16.75
N ALA A 83 7.35 17.19 -18.00
CA ALA A 83 7.22 15.93 -18.74
C ALA A 83 8.61 15.34 -19.05
N ASP A 84 9.56 16.15 -19.45
CA ASP A 84 10.94 15.72 -19.73
C ASP A 84 11.63 15.23 -18.45
N GLU A 85 11.42 15.92 -17.31
CA GLU A 85 11.89 15.48 -15.98
C GLU A 85 11.29 14.13 -15.60
N ALA A 86 10.00 13.88 -15.89
CA ALA A 86 9.34 12.59 -15.60
C ALA A 86 9.95 11.44 -16.41
N VAL A 87 10.20 11.67 -17.70
CA VAL A 87 10.86 10.68 -18.58
C VAL A 87 12.26 10.39 -18.07
N ALA A 88 13.04 11.42 -17.74
CA ALA A 88 14.39 11.28 -17.20
C ALA A 88 14.42 10.55 -15.84
N ALA A 89 13.36 10.70 -15.02
CA ALA A 89 13.21 9.98 -13.77
C ALA A 89 12.80 8.50 -13.95
N GLY A 90 12.45 8.10 -15.19
CA GLY A 90 12.11 6.74 -15.57
C GLY A 90 10.63 6.42 -15.50
N ALA A 91 9.73 7.40 -15.64
CA ALA A 91 8.30 7.12 -15.80
C ALA A 91 8.06 6.35 -17.12
N GLU A 92 7.21 5.32 -17.08
CA GLU A 92 6.91 4.50 -18.27
C GLU A 92 5.99 5.25 -19.24
N PHE A 93 5.09 6.04 -18.71
CA PHE A 93 4.14 6.81 -19.50
C PHE A 93 4.10 8.27 -19.01
N VAL A 94 4.26 9.17 -19.92
CA VAL A 94 4.19 10.61 -19.64
C VAL A 94 3.33 11.28 -20.71
N GLY A 95 2.46 12.18 -20.28
CA GLY A 95 1.62 12.92 -21.20
C GLY A 95 0.68 13.88 -20.51
N ALA A 96 -0.17 14.52 -21.28
CA ALA A 96 -1.10 15.54 -20.82
C ALA A 96 -2.56 15.17 -21.18
N GLU A 97 -3.21 16.04 -21.93
CA GLU A 97 -4.65 15.88 -22.25
C GLU A 97 -4.91 14.74 -23.25
N GLU A 98 -3.92 14.40 -24.06
CA GLU A 98 -3.99 13.32 -25.05
C GLU A 98 -4.19 11.92 -24.43
N LEU A 99 -3.82 11.74 -23.18
CA LEU A 99 -4.03 10.48 -22.48
C LEU A 99 -5.48 10.27 -22.01
N ILE A 100 -6.28 11.33 -21.92
CA ILE A 100 -7.66 11.27 -21.44
C ILE A 100 -8.53 10.35 -22.31
N PRO A 101 -8.59 10.56 -23.65
CA PRO A 101 -9.39 9.70 -24.50
C PRO A 101 -8.96 8.23 -24.41
N ARG A 102 -7.66 7.98 -24.35
CA ARG A 102 -7.10 6.63 -24.25
C ARG A 102 -7.53 5.91 -22.97
N ILE A 103 -7.54 6.62 -21.85
CA ILE A 103 -7.98 6.04 -20.57
C ILE A 103 -9.51 5.89 -20.54
N GLN A 104 -10.25 6.89 -21.05
CA GLN A 104 -11.69 6.97 -20.91
C GLN A 104 -12.42 6.09 -21.94
N ASN A 105 -11.96 6.07 -23.19
CA ASN A 105 -12.62 5.39 -24.29
C ASN A 105 -12.06 3.99 -24.53
N ASP A 106 -10.72 3.86 -24.51
CA ASP A 106 -10.06 2.58 -24.83
C ASP A 106 -9.89 1.69 -23.59
N GLY A 107 -10.19 2.22 -22.39
CA GLY A 107 -10.04 1.46 -21.15
C GLY A 107 -8.59 1.04 -20.86
N TRP A 108 -7.64 1.88 -21.24
CA TRP A 108 -6.22 1.60 -21.04
C TRP A 108 -5.77 1.82 -19.58
N PHE A 109 -5.26 0.77 -18.93
CA PHE A 109 -4.80 0.77 -17.54
C PHE A 109 -3.48 0.00 -17.35
N ASP A 110 -2.56 0.09 -18.32
CA ASP A 110 -1.27 -0.59 -18.24
C ASP A 110 -0.27 0.08 -17.28
N TYR A 111 -0.76 0.75 -16.26
CA TYR A 111 -0.01 1.44 -15.22
C TYR A 111 -0.56 1.12 -13.83
N ASP A 112 0.31 1.20 -12.84
CA ASP A 112 0.00 0.82 -11.46
C ASP A 112 -0.17 2.05 -10.54
N VAL A 113 0.49 3.17 -10.87
CA VAL A 113 0.43 4.42 -10.10
C VAL A 113 0.33 5.61 -11.06
N VAL A 114 -0.48 6.59 -10.68
CA VAL A 114 -0.63 7.85 -11.41
C VAL A 114 -0.08 9.00 -10.58
N VAL A 115 0.81 9.78 -11.18
CA VAL A 115 1.35 11.02 -10.64
C VAL A 115 0.85 12.19 -11.49
N ALA A 116 0.53 13.30 -10.88
CA ALA A 116 0.09 14.48 -11.60
C ALA A 116 0.72 15.75 -11.01
N THR A 117 1.03 16.70 -11.86
CA THR A 117 1.34 18.06 -11.42
C THR A 117 0.05 18.78 -11.02
N PRO A 118 0.07 19.73 -10.07
CA PRO A 118 -1.14 20.40 -9.59
C PRO A 118 -1.93 21.10 -10.69
N ASP A 119 -1.26 21.66 -11.70
CA ASP A 119 -1.87 22.30 -12.88
C ASP A 119 -2.65 21.29 -13.75
N MET A 120 -2.21 20.03 -13.80
CA MET A 120 -2.92 18.97 -14.53
C MET A 120 -4.10 18.36 -13.78
N MET A 121 -4.29 18.67 -12.49
CA MET A 121 -5.37 18.07 -11.69
C MET A 121 -6.77 18.45 -12.19
N GLY A 122 -6.94 19.64 -12.80
CA GLY A 122 -8.20 20.01 -13.43
C GLY A 122 -8.59 19.11 -14.60
N VAL A 123 -7.59 18.62 -15.33
CA VAL A 123 -7.72 17.70 -16.46
C VAL A 123 -7.95 16.28 -15.97
N VAL A 124 -7.11 15.81 -15.04
CA VAL A 124 -7.18 14.48 -14.41
C VAL A 124 -8.48 14.31 -13.62
N GLY A 125 -9.05 15.38 -13.09
CA GLY A 125 -10.34 15.37 -12.39
C GLY A 125 -11.49 14.82 -13.25
N ARG A 126 -11.45 14.99 -14.56
CA ARG A 126 -12.43 14.42 -15.52
C ARG A 126 -12.39 12.88 -15.53
N LEU A 127 -11.24 12.29 -15.20
CA LEU A 127 -11.05 10.84 -15.09
C LEU A 127 -11.46 10.28 -13.72
N GLY A 128 -11.92 11.13 -12.79
CA GLY A 128 -12.23 10.72 -11.41
C GLY A 128 -13.22 9.55 -11.31
N ARG A 129 -14.22 9.50 -12.21
CA ARG A 129 -15.20 8.38 -12.27
C ARG A 129 -14.56 7.04 -12.69
N VAL A 130 -13.44 7.08 -13.38
CA VAL A 130 -12.73 5.91 -13.93
C VAL A 130 -11.56 5.53 -13.02
N LEU A 131 -10.72 6.49 -12.63
CA LEU A 131 -9.55 6.27 -11.78
C LEU A 131 -9.90 6.06 -10.31
N GLY A 132 -10.97 6.72 -9.82
CA GLY A 132 -11.37 6.67 -8.42
C GLY A 132 -11.69 5.26 -7.91
N PRO A 133 -12.61 4.51 -8.56
CA PRO A 133 -12.93 3.14 -8.16
C PRO A 133 -11.74 2.17 -8.21
N LYS A 134 -10.77 2.43 -9.10
CA LYS A 134 -9.54 1.62 -9.24
C LYS A 134 -8.44 2.01 -8.24
N GLY A 135 -8.65 3.06 -7.44
CA GLY A 135 -7.62 3.55 -6.50
C GLY A 135 -6.44 4.27 -7.16
N LEU A 136 -6.54 4.61 -8.45
CA LEU A 136 -5.47 5.22 -9.25
C LEU A 136 -5.53 6.77 -9.25
N MET A 137 -6.50 7.38 -8.57
CA MET A 137 -6.65 8.84 -8.56
C MET A 137 -5.52 9.50 -7.76
N PRO A 138 -4.73 10.42 -8.36
CA PRO A 138 -3.68 11.13 -7.65
C PRO A 138 -4.20 11.90 -6.44
N ASN A 139 -3.43 11.94 -5.36
CA ASN A 139 -3.80 12.61 -4.13
C ASN A 139 -2.60 13.31 -3.47
N PRO A 140 -2.75 14.58 -3.03
CA PRO A 140 -1.68 15.30 -2.34
C PRO A 140 -1.19 14.61 -1.05
N LYS A 141 -2.12 14.00 -0.28
CA LYS A 141 -1.77 13.29 0.98
C LYS A 141 -0.91 12.04 0.74
N ALA A 142 -1.04 11.41 -0.42
CA ALA A 142 -0.19 10.29 -0.84
C ALA A 142 1.11 10.77 -1.51
N GLY A 143 1.24 12.09 -1.76
CA GLY A 143 2.38 12.67 -2.46
C GLY A 143 2.45 12.30 -3.95
N THR A 144 1.30 11.95 -4.54
CA THR A 144 1.16 11.67 -5.99
C THR A 144 0.69 12.90 -6.77
N VAL A 145 0.36 14.00 -6.07
CA VAL A 145 0.19 15.33 -6.68
C VAL A 145 1.31 16.21 -6.17
N THR A 146 2.25 16.55 -7.03
CA THR A 146 3.46 17.31 -6.66
C THR A 146 4.06 18.04 -7.84
N MET A 147 4.77 19.15 -7.55
CA MET A 147 5.60 19.86 -8.53
C MET A 147 6.95 19.17 -8.76
N ASP A 148 7.44 18.40 -7.76
CA ASP A 148 8.68 17.62 -7.86
C ASP A 148 8.39 16.20 -8.37
N VAL A 149 8.21 16.12 -9.68
CA VAL A 149 7.87 14.86 -10.36
C VAL A 149 9.02 13.86 -10.26
N THR A 150 10.26 14.34 -10.39
CA THR A 150 11.46 13.49 -10.34
C THR A 150 11.57 12.74 -9.03
N LYS A 151 11.38 13.43 -7.90
CA LYS A 151 11.40 12.83 -6.58
C LYS A 151 10.26 11.83 -6.40
N ALA A 152 9.04 12.21 -6.82
CA ALA A 152 7.86 11.33 -6.69
C ALA A 152 8.04 10.02 -7.47
N VAL A 153 8.51 10.06 -8.71
CA VAL A 153 8.74 8.87 -9.53
C VAL A 153 9.82 7.98 -8.91
N LYS A 154 10.93 8.57 -8.45
CA LYS A 154 12.02 7.81 -7.79
C LYS A 154 11.53 7.13 -6.50
N GLU A 155 10.76 7.83 -5.65
CA GLU A 155 10.20 7.27 -4.41
C GLU A 155 9.22 6.13 -4.70
N ILE A 156 8.35 6.27 -5.71
CA ILE A 156 7.40 5.23 -6.11
C ILE A 156 8.15 3.99 -6.59
N LYS A 157 9.18 4.16 -7.41
CA LYS A 157 10.03 3.05 -7.88
C LYS A 157 10.86 2.43 -6.77
N ALA A 158 11.25 3.20 -5.76
CA ALA A 158 11.92 2.70 -4.56
C ALA A 158 11.00 1.91 -3.63
N GLY A 159 9.68 1.88 -3.90
CA GLY A 159 8.71 1.12 -3.09
C GLY A 159 7.89 1.97 -2.15
N LYS A 160 7.52 3.18 -2.55
CA LYS A 160 6.53 4.00 -1.85
C LYS A 160 5.16 3.33 -1.94
N ILE A 161 4.57 3.11 -0.79
CA ILE A 161 3.23 2.57 -0.66
C ILE A 161 2.29 3.60 -0.04
N GLU A 162 1.03 3.57 -0.45
CA GLU A 162 -0.04 4.34 0.18
C GLU A 162 -0.78 3.48 1.19
N TYR A 163 -1.11 4.04 2.34
CA TYR A 163 -2.00 3.42 3.30
C TYR A 163 -3.21 4.31 3.56
N ARG A 164 -4.37 3.67 3.70
CA ARG A 164 -5.65 4.34 3.93
C ARG A 164 -6.52 3.51 4.86
N LEU A 165 -7.18 4.19 5.78
CA LEU A 165 -8.22 3.60 6.61
C LEU A 165 -9.46 3.28 5.77
N ASP A 166 -9.95 2.06 5.85
CA ASP A 166 -11.18 1.63 5.20
C ASP A 166 -12.44 1.96 6.03
N LYS A 167 -13.62 1.59 5.53
CA LYS A 167 -14.90 1.80 6.21
C LYS A 167 -15.06 0.94 7.47
N THR A 168 -14.26 -0.11 7.61
CA THR A 168 -14.25 -1.03 8.76
C THR A 168 -13.18 -0.68 9.78
N ASN A 169 -12.50 0.46 9.58
CA ASN A 169 -11.41 0.97 10.41
C ASN A 169 -10.17 0.07 10.39
N ILE A 170 -9.91 -0.53 9.23
CA ILE A 170 -8.74 -1.37 9.00
C ILE A 170 -7.86 -0.71 7.92
N ILE A 171 -6.55 -0.81 8.10
CA ILE A 171 -5.54 -0.44 7.10
C ILE A 171 -4.99 -1.74 6.52
N HIS A 172 -5.04 -1.87 5.21
CA HIS A 172 -4.52 -3.01 4.46
C HIS A 172 -3.33 -2.57 3.63
N VAL A 173 -2.15 -3.16 3.85
CA VAL A 173 -0.90 -2.76 3.21
C VAL A 173 -0.02 -3.98 2.95
N GLN A 174 0.63 -4.02 1.79
CA GLN A 174 1.66 -5.00 1.48
C GLN A 174 3.03 -4.55 2.04
N ILE A 175 3.80 -5.50 2.60
CA ILE A 175 5.14 -5.22 3.14
C ILE A 175 6.27 -5.88 2.34
N GLY A 176 5.95 -6.76 1.42
CA GLY A 176 6.95 -7.42 0.58
C GLY A 176 6.44 -8.73 -0.01
N LYS A 177 7.37 -9.50 -0.53
CA LYS A 177 7.13 -10.82 -1.12
C LYS A 177 7.62 -11.94 -0.19
N ALA A 178 7.08 -13.14 -0.37
CA ALA A 178 7.52 -14.33 0.36
C ALA A 178 9.00 -14.68 0.08
N SER A 179 9.52 -14.27 -1.08
CA SER A 179 10.92 -14.40 -1.45
C SER A 179 11.88 -13.51 -0.63
N PHE A 180 11.39 -12.45 0.01
CA PHE A 180 12.21 -11.56 0.84
C PHE A 180 12.76 -12.31 2.06
N THR A 181 13.90 -11.85 2.58
CA THR A 181 14.44 -12.36 3.85
C THR A 181 13.56 -11.94 5.02
N GLU A 182 13.65 -12.63 6.16
CA GLU A 182 12.91 -12.26 7.36
C GLU A 182 13.32 -10.89 7.88
N GLU A 183 14.59 -10.54 7.74
CA GLU A 183 15.13 -9.21 8.10
C GLU A 183 14.51 -8.10 7.24
N GLN A 184 14.47 -8.27 5.91
CA GLN A 184 13.87 -7.31 4.99
C GLN A 184 12.39 -7.06 5.28
N LEU A 185 11.64 -8.13 5.58
CA LEU A 185 10.24 -8.03 5.95
C LEU A 185 10.05 -7.35 7.31
N SER A 186 10.96 -7.61 8.26
CA SER A 186 10.94 -6.98 9.58
C SER A 186 11.20 -5.48 9.49
N ASP A 187 12.19 -5.04 8.72
CA ASP A 187 12.52 -3.63 8.51
C ASP A 187 11.35 -2.88 7.84
N ASN A 188 10.78 -3.48 6.78
CA ASN A 188 9.61 -2.93 6.11
C ASN A 188 8.41 -2.83 7.07
N PHE A 189 8.17 -3.87 7.87
CA PHE A 189 7.09 -3.90 8.85
C PHE A 189 7.27 -2.81 9.93
N GLN A 190 8.47 -2.70 10.51
CA GLN A 190 8.78 -1.68 11.52
C GLN A 190 8.63 -0.27 10.96
N THR A 191 9.12 -0.02 9.75
CA THR A 191 8.99 1.28 9.07
C THR A 191 7.51 1.64 8.86
N LEU A 192 6.69 0.68 8.43
CA LEU A 192 5.26 0.87 8.26
C LEU A 192 4.55 1.18 9.58
N ILE A 193 4.81 0.38 10.64
CA ILE A 193 4.21 0.58 11.96
C ILE A 193 4.62 1.94 12.53
N GLY A 194 5.90 2.32 12.41
CA GLY A 194 6.38 3.63 12.82
C GLY A 194 5.68 4.79 12.12
N ALA A 195 5.43 4.66 10.80
CA ALA A 195 4.69 5.66 10.04
C ALA A 195 3.22 5.75 10.48
N ILE A 196 2.57 4.61 10.73
CA ILE A 196 1.18 4.55 11.20
C ILE A 196 1.07 5.12 12.62
N ASN A 197 1.99 4.80 13.54
CA ASN A 197 2.00 5.36 14.89
C ASN A 197 2.17 6.89 14.88
N LYS A 198 3.01 7.43 13.99
CA LYS A 198 3.15 8.89 13.78
C LYS A 198 1.88 9.54 13.24
N ALA A 199 1.08 8.80 12.46
CA ALA A 199 -0.18 9.28 11.88
C ALA A 199 -1.37 9.18 12.85
N LYS A 200 -1.16 8.80 14.13
CA LYS A 200 -2.20 8.71 15.15
C LYS A 200 -2.90 10.06 15.32
N PRO A 201 -4.23 10.14 15.14
CA PRO A 201 -4.99 11.37 15.39
C PRO A 201 -4.94 11.78 16.86
N ALA A 202 -4.76 13.08 17.12
CA ALA A 202 -4.77 13.62 18.48
C ALA A 202 -6.13 13.48 19.18
N THR A 203 -7.21 13.44 18.39
CA THR A 203 -8.59 13.29 18.89
C THR A 203 -8.94 11.87 19.32
N LEU A 204 -8.08 10.90 19.03
CA LEU A 204 -8.34 9.51 19.37
C LEU A 204 -8.21 9.26 20.88
N LYS A 205 -9.30 8.82 21.50
CA LYS A 205 -9.33 8.36 22.89
C LYS A 205 -9.26 6.83 22.93
N GLY A 206 -8.37 6.30 23.76
CA GLY A 206 -8.21 4.85 23.95
C GLY A 206 -7.14 4.21 23.07
N GLN A 207 -7.26 2.87 22.90
CA GLN A 207 -6.25 2.06 22.20
C GLN A 207 -6.27 2.34 20.68
N TYR A 208 -5.10 2.70 20.15
CA TYR A 208 -4.94 3.02 18.72
C TYR A 208 -4.85 1.75 17.86
N LEU A 209 -3.89 0.86 18.14
CA LEU A 209 -3.74 -0.40 17.44
C LEU A 209 -4.54 -1.49 18.18
N LYS A 210 -5.73 -1.84 17.67
CA LYS A 210 -6.59 -2.87 18.29
C LYS A 210 -6.11 -4.28 17.96
N SER A 211 -5.77 -4.53 16.72
CA SER A 211 -5.19 -5.80 16.29
C SER A 211 -4.34 -5.60 15.03
N VAL A 212 -3.27 -6.36 14.94
CA VAL A 212 -2.39 -6.42 13.77
C VAL A 212 -2.31 -7.88 13.34
N THR A 213 -2.48 -8.13 12.05
CA THR A 213 -2.45 -9.47 11.47
C THR A 213 -1.59 -9.46 10.23
N LEU A 214 -0.66 -10.40 10.14
CA LEU A 214 0.13 -10.68 8.95
C LEU A 214 -0.51 -11.84 8.19
N ALA A 215 -0.56 -11.77 6.87
CA ALA A 215 -1.11 -12.84 6.05
C ALA A 215 -0.35 -12.94 4.72
N PRO A 216 -0.09 -14.15 4.22
CA PRO A 216 0.31 -14.35 2.85
C PRO A 216 -0.94 -14.34 1.96
N THR A 217 -0.78 -14.13 0.65
CA THR A 217 -1.90 -13.99 -0.29
C THR A 217 -2.92 -15.13 -0.20
N MET A 218 -2.46 -16.37 -0.08
CA MET A 218 -3.32 -17.56 -0.11
C MET A 218 -3.39 -18.32 1.24
N GLY A 219 -2.72 -17.82 2.28
CA GLY A 219 -2.65 -18.48 3.58
C GLY A 219 -3.51 -17.84 4.68
N PRO A 220 -3.52 -18.44 5.87
CA PRO A 220 -4.20 -17.89 7.03
C PRO A 220 -3.46 -16.69 7.62
N GLY A 221 -4.22 -15.81 8.30
CA GLY A 221 -3.66 -14.69 9.03
C GLY A 221 -3.07 -15.09 10.38
N VAL A 222 -1.92 -14.53 10.71
CA VAL A 222 -1.19 -14.68 11.98
C VAL A 222 -1.32 -13.38 12.77
N LYS A 223 -1.83 -13.46 14.00
CA LYS A 223 -2.00 -12.29 14.87
C LYS A 223 -0.68 -11.88 15.49
N VAL A 224 -0.35 -10.59 15.43
CA VAL A 224 0.85 -10.01 16.04
C VAL A 224 0.51 -9.36 17.38
N ASN A 225 1.42 -9.48 18.34
CA ASN A 225 1.29 -8.83 19.64
C ASN A 225 1.43 -7.31 19.50
N THR A 226 0.33 -6.60 19.70
CA THR A 226 0.30 -5.13 19.55
C THR A 226 1.05 -4.38 20.65
N LEU A 227 1.27 -4.98 21.82
CA LEU A 227 2.01 -4.35 22.93
C LEU A 227 3.49 -4.15 22.60
N LYS A 228 4.04 -4.98 21.71
CA LYS A 228 5.43 -4.87 21.24
C LYS A 228 5.60 -3.95 20.01
N LEU A 229 4.53 -3.30 19.56
CA LEU A 229 4.51 -2.41 18.39
C LEU A 229 4.33 -0.93 18.76
N ALA A 230 4.19 -0.63 20.03
CA ALA A 230 3.98 0.73 20.56
C ALA A 230 5.30 1.51 20.69
#